data_37e9d0d70602108fc2fd80bfdff24afb
#
_entry.id   37e9d0d70602108fc2fd80bfdff24afb
#
_cell.length_a   1.000
_cell.length_b   1.000
_cell.length_c   1.000
_cell.angle_alpha   90.00
_cell.angle_beta   90.00
_cell.angle_gamma   90.00
#
_symmetry.space_group_name_H-M   'P 1'
#
loop_
_entity.id
_entity.type
_entity.pdbx_description
1 polymer ?
#
loop_
_entity_poly.entity_id
_entity_poly.type
_entity_poly.pdbx_seq_one_letter_code
_entity_poly.pdbx_strand_id
1 'polypeptide(L)'
;MNLFFIPQPQRCICLTGSADIGRETPVVLCMPQPDERLVLAAGKLFEHVRTEQGPFALYSENSFAPECPVRRPEGYLLNVRGPAVQLAAHDAPGLFYGIQTLRQYLEMPEHPAMEINDWPELAMRSDYLDMRGLFPKFENLLKYVEEMARYKLNTLVIEYEDKLPRSRKEFCHPLDALTPEQHALLLKTAHDHFIDVIPLQQSFGHLEYALKLPEYQHLRELPEAPGEMCPLREGSFELAASLIEETARLHPDSRYLHLGCDEVWSLGQSPECRASGKSRGRIAIEFINRLAEKVLSLGKTPIVWHDMLANVWKDGDMGEAGNYDELALINKNIVVAIWLYSPDRVNIVAPRLMETLHAHGIKTLPCCAIRASDRCGMQNYPCIEQRLRNVDAWCEMIAQSRCDGMVNTNWCSTFSFGNPYGLFETSRYTAFYAADRCWNLRANSAAFLERFMGVYHGAYKIELTTGAERRYDYYKLMGQYLPLVTRNKDTARLIDVMYRQEYAASVNFAAFRGDLFPNSKVELDCLRERAPKQYANLHRIEAELREILARLLTPEMAELFFESRSYPNRLYQRELERILEMPLA
;
A
#
# COMPACT_ATOMS: atom_id res chain seq x y z
N MET A 1 -14.25 -1.46 -30.47
CA MET A 1 -13.78 -0.37 -29.61
C MET A 1 -13.44 -0.98 -28.28
N ASN A 2 -12.24 -0.80 -27.77
CA ASN A 2 -11.88 -1.28 -26.44
C ASN A 2 -12.36 -0.28 -25.41
N LEU A 3 -13.29 -0.67 -24.53
CA LEU A 3 -13.67 0.14 -23.39
C LEU A 3 -12.64 -0.05 -22.27
N PHE A 4 -12.20 1.07 -21.71
CA PHE A 4 -11.14 1.10 -20.70
C PHE A 4 -11.75 1.37 -19.32
N PHE A 5 -11.89 0.32 -18.52
CA PHE A 5 -12.30 0.43 -17.12
C PHE A 5 -11.28 -0.26 -16.21
N ILE A 6 -11.05 0.31 -15.05
CA ILE A 6 -10.32 -0.30 -13.94
C ILE A 6 -11.17 -0.08 -12.67
N PRO A 7 -11.59 -1.15 -12.00
CA PRO A 7 -11.51 -2.57 -12.39
C PRO A 7 -12.30 -2.91 -13.66
N GLN A 8 -11.83 -3.96 -14.35
CA GLN A 8 -12.55 -4.50 -15.52
C GLN A 8 -13.90 -5.07 -15.08
N PRO A 9 -15.03 -4.58 -15.64
CA PRO A 9 -16.35 -5.11 -15.30
C PRO A 9 -16.50 -6.58 -15.65
N GLN A 10 -17.34 -7.30 -14.89
CA GLN A 10 -17.68 -8.70 -15.17
C GLN A 10 -18.28 -8.89 -16.56
N ARG A 11 -19.15 -7.98 -16.95
CA ARG A 11 -19.77 -7.96 -18.28
C ARG A 11 -19.92 -6.53 -18.76
N CYS A 12 -19.41 -6.25 -19.94
CA CYS A 12 -19.58 -4.96 -20.62
C CYS A 12 -19.89 -5.20 -22.09
N ILE A 13 -20.99 -4.63 -22.57
CA ILE A 13 -21.45 -4.77 -23.95
C ILE A 13 -21.56 -3.39 -24.57
N CYS A 14 -20.83 -3.17 -25.66
CA CYS A 14 -21.06 -2.01 -26.52
C CYS A 14 -22.36 -2.20 -27.30
N LEU A 15 -23.22 -1.19 -27.25
CA LEU A 15 -24.45 -1.12 -28.02
C LEU A 15 -24.26 -0.26 -29.27
N THR A 16 -25.24 -0.31 -30.18
CA THR A 16 -25.22 0.57 -31.35
C THR A 16 -25.55 2.01 -30.94
N GLY A 17 -24.76 2.98 -31.40
CA GLY A 17 -24.93 4.40 -31.13
C GLY A 17 -23.97 4.94 -30.08
N SER A 18 -24.18 6.18 -29.71
CA SER A 18 -23.43 6.91 -28.70
C SER A 18 -24.32 7.38 -27.56
N ALA A 19 -23.72 7.80 -26.47
CA ALA A 19 -24.41 8.53 -25.41
C ALA A 19 -24.09 10.04 -25.52
N ASP A 20 -25.06 10.85 -25.14
CA ASP A 20 -24.97 12.29 -25.04
C ASP A 20 -25.34 12.69 -23.60
N ILE A 21 -24.45 12.34 -22.69
CA ILE A 21 -24.57 12.65 -21.26
C ILE A 21 -23.32 13.38 -20.79
N GLY A 22 -23.50 14.36 -19.90
CA GLY A 22 -22.43 15.16 -19.35
C GLY A 22 -22.81 15.77 -18.00
N ARG A 23 -22.02 16.69 -17.50
CA ARG A 23 -22.23 17.34 -16.20
C ARG A 23 -23.59 18.03 -16.07
N GLU A 24 -24.08 18.62 -17.17
CA GLU A 24 -25.38 19.30 -17.23
C GLU A 24 -26.59 18.36 -17.28
N THR A 25 -26.36 17.06 -17.46
CA THR A 25 -27.47 16.10 -17.52
C THR A 25 -28.18 16.03 -16.17
N PRO A 26 -29.47 16.40 -16.09
CA PRO A 26 -30.20 16.32 -14.83
C PRO A 26 -30.47 14.86 -14.47
N VAL A 27 -30.16 14.50 -13.22
CA VAL A 27 -30.30 13.14 -12.72
C VAL A 27 -31.11 13.06 -11.43
N VAL A 28 -31.76 11.94 -11.25
CA VAL A 28 -32.47 11.59 -10.03
C VAL A 28 -31.72 10.46 -9.35
N LEU A 29 -31.37 10.68 -8.09
CA LEU A 29 -30.72 9.72 -7.21
C LEU A 29 -31.76 9.14 -6.23
N CYS A 30 -32.13 7.88 -6.44
CA CYS A 30 -33.06 7.18 -5.57
C CYS A 30 -32.31 6.36 -4.52
N MET A 31 -32.84 6.36 -3.29
CA MET A 31 -32.34 5.55 -2.19
C MET A 31 -33.45 5.29 -1.15
N PRO A 32 -33.44 4.15 -0.43
CA PRO A 32 -34.46 3.85 0.57
C PRO A 32 -34.49 4.86 1.73
N GLN A 33 -33.30 5.38 2.08
CA GLN A 33 -33.08 6.41 3.09
C GLN A 33 -32.01 7.38 2.60
N PRO A 34 -32.03 8.65 3.03
CA PRO A 34 -31.00 9.62 2.69
C PRO A 34 -29.61 9.11 3.04
N ASP A 35 -28.68 9.14 2.08
CA ASP A 35 -27.27 8.83 2.24
C ASP A 35 -26.43 9.93 1.59
N GLU A 36 -25.85 10.80 2.41
CA GLU A 36 -25.08 11.96 1.95
C GLU A 36 -23.85 11.55 1.13
N ARG A 37 -23.30 10.34 1.35
CA ARG A 37 -22.15 9.82 0.60
C ARG A 37 -22.49 9.63 -0.87
N LEU A 38 -23.69 9.10 -1.16
CA LEU A 38 -24.17 8.91 -2.52
C LEU A 38 -24.49 10.25 -3.18
N VAL A 39 -25.10 11.17 -2.44
CA VAL A 39 -25.37 12.54 -2.94
C VAL A 39 -24.06 13.25 -3.31
N LEU A 40 -23.06 13.15 -2.45
CA LEU A 40 -21.73 13.72 -2.69
C LEU A 40 -21.05 13.08 -3.92
N ALA A 41 -21.13 11.74 -4.03
CA ALA A 41 -20.56 11.01 -5.17
C ALA A 41 -21.21 11.40 -6.50
N ALA A 42 -22.56 11.45 -6.56
CA ALA A 42 -23.30 11.88 -7.75
C ALA A 42 -23.06 13.35 -8.09
N GLY A 43 -23.02 14.24 -7.08
CA GLY A 43 -22.76 15.68 -7.26
C GLY A 43 -21.34 16.01 -7.77
N LYS A 44 -20.37 15.09 -7.62
CA LYS A 44 -19.06 15.20 -8.28
C LYS A 44 -19.15 15.02 -9.80
N LEU A 45 -20.17 14.34 -10.31
CA LEU A 45 -20.35 14.04 -11.74
C LEU A 45 -21.37 14.97 -12.41
N PHE A 46 -22.47 15.30 -11.72
CA PHE A 46 -23.61 16.03 -12.27
C PHE A 46 -23.89 17.30 -11.46
N GLU A 47 -24.23 18.38 -12.15
CA GLU A 47 -24.58 19.65 -11.53
C GLU A 47 -26.01 19.68 -11.00
N HIS A 48 -26.91 18.92 -11.63
CA HIS A 48 -28.33 18.86 -11.31
C HIS A 48 -28.71 17.49 -10.76
N VAL A 49 -28.53 17.28 -9.46
CA VAL A 49 -28.89 16.03 -8.76
C VAL A 49 -30.10 16.29 -7.87
N ARG A 50 -31.20 15.59 -8.13
CA ARG A 50 -32.34 15.51 -7.21
C ARG A 50 -32.34 14.18 -6.48
N THR A 51 -32.90 14.13 -5.30
CA THR A 51 -33.01 12.92 -4.48
C THR A 51 -34.47 12.54 -4.31
N GLU A 52 -34.79 11.25 -4.45
CA GLU A 52 -36.11 10.67 -4.24
C GLU A 52 -36.00 9.40 -3.39
N GLN A 53 -37.10 9.05 -2.72
CA GLN A 53 -37.16 7.78 -2.01
C GLN A 53 -37.44 6.65 -3.00
N GLY A 54 -36.65 5.58 -2.96
CA GLY A 54 -36.78 4.45 -3.87
C GLY A 54 -35.65 3.42 -3.72
N PRO A 55 -35.60 2.45 -4.63
CA PRO A 55 -34.46 1.51 -4.67
C PRO A 55 -33.16 2.26 -5.01
N PHE A 56 -32.01 1.63 -4.76
CA PHE A 56 -30.71 2.21 -5.10
C PHE A 56 -30.56 2.37 -6.61
N ALA A 57 -30.74 3.60 -7.11
CA ALA A 57 -30.68 3.91 -8.53
C ALA A 57 -30.26 5.37 -8.78
N LEU A 58 -29.66 5.62 -9.94
CA LEU A 58 -29.42 6.95 -10.51
C LEU A 58 -29.84 6.89 -11.99
N TYR A 59 -30.63 7.86 -12.44
CA TYR A 59 -31.07 7.91 -13.82
C TYR A 59 -31.29 9.34 -14.29
N SER A 60 -31.22 9.56 -15.60
CA SER A 60 -31.59 10.85 -16.17
C SER A 60 -33.09 11.12 -16.00
N GLU A 61 -33.52 12.38 -15.85
CA GLU A 61 -34.91 12.72 -15.58
C GLU A 61 -35.91 12.18 -16.61
N ASN A 62 -35.46 11.91 -17.83
CA ASN A 62 -36.27 11.33 -18.91
C ASN A 62 -36.23 9.79 -18.96
N SER A 63 -35.64 9.15 -17.98
CA SER A 63 -35.50 7.70 -17.90
C SER A 63 -36.13 7.17 -16.63
N PHE A 64 -36.65 5.95 -16.69
CA PHE A 64 -37.09 5.25 -15.48
C PHE A 64 -35.95 4.44 -14.91
N ALA A 65 -35.80 4.42 -13.58
CA ALA A 65 -34.83 3.58 -12.90
C ALA A 65 -35.14 2.10 -13.25
N PRO A 66 -34.17 1.35 -13.80
CA PRO A 66 -34.36 -0.04 -14.13
C PRO A 66 -34.44 -0.89 -12.86
N GLU A 67 -35.19 -1.99 -12.92
CA GLU A 67 -35.05 -3.00 -11.88
C GLU A 67 -33.66 -3.61 -11.96
N CYS A 68 -32.96 -3.69 -10.81
CA CYS A 68 -31.60 -4.23 -10.77
C CYS A 68 -31.63 -5.77 -10.83
N PRO A 69 -31.12 -6.39 -11.90
CA PRO A 69 -31.06 -7.83 -12.01
C PRO A 69 -29.90 -8.42 -11.20
N VAL A 70 -28.95 -7.59 -10.78
CA VAL A 70 -27.77 -8.01 -10.01
C VAL A 70 -28.16 -8.19 -8.54
N ARG A 71 -28.24 -9.44 -8.10
CA ARG A 71 -28.62 -9.80 -6.73
C ARG A 71 -27.40 -10.23 -5.91
N ARG A 72 -26.31 -9.51 -6.05
CA ARG A 72 -25.06 -9.74 -5.33
C ARG A 72 -24.68 -8.48 -4.55
N PRO A 73 -24.13 -8.60 -3.34
CA PRO A 73 -23.62 -7.45 -2.60
C PRO A 73 -22.68 -6.61 -3.48
N GLU A 74 -22.81 -5.30 -3.38
CA GLU A 74 -22.03 -4.31 -4.14
C GLU A 74 -22.23 -4.38 -5.67
N GLY A 75 -23.19 -5.17 -6.15
CA GLY A 75 -23.47 -5.34 -7.58
C GLY A 75 -24.33 -4.24 -8.17
N TYR A 76 -24.16 -3.96 -9.46
CA TYR A 76 -24.94 -2.94 -10.18
C TYR A 76 -25.11 -3.25 -11.67
N LEU A 77 -26.11 -2.61 -12.26
CA LEU A 77 -26.37 -2.53 -13.70
C LEU A 77 -26.25 -1.06 -14.13
N LEU A 78 -25.42 -0.78 -15.11
CA LEU A 78 -25.29 0.54 -15.74
C LEU A 78 -25.63 0.43 -17.22
N ASN A 79 -26.59 1.25 -17.68
CA ASN A 79 -26.98 1.37 -19.08
C ASN A 79 -26.88 2.83 -19.51
N VAL A 80 -26.15 3.09 -20.58
CA VAL A 80 -25.93 4.45 -21.12
C VAL A 80 -26.23 4.42 -22.61
N ARG A 81 -27.20 5.24 -23.05
CA ARG A 81 -27.60 5.29 -24.46
C ARG A 81 -28.30 6.59 -24.80
N GLY A 82 -27.87 7.27 -25.86
CA GLY A 82 -28.40 8.58 -26.21
C GLY A 82 -28.34 9.54 -25.02
N PRO A 83 -29.40 10.28 -24.70
CA PRO A 83 -29.41 11.18 -23.54
C PRO A 83 -29.69 10.45 -22.21
N ALA A 84 -29.86 9.11 -22.22
CA ALA A 84 -30.26 8.35 -21.05
C ALA A 84 -29.08 7.73 -20.34
N VAL A 85 -29.02 7.91 -19.02
CA VAL A 85 -28.23 7.13 -18.09
C VAL A 85 -29.16 6.43 -17.10
N GLN A 86 -28.95 5.14 -16.87
CA GLN A 86 -29.69 4.33 -15.91
C GLN A 86 -28.69 3.46 -15.16
N LEU A 87 -28.63 3.66 -13.86
CA LEU A 87 -27.78 2.89 -12.95
C LEU A 87 -28.68 2.36 -11.84
N ALA A 88 -28.73 1.04 -11.68
CA ALA A 88 -29.44 0.39 -10.58
C ALA A 88 -28.48 -0.52 -9.83
N ALA A 89 -28.58 -0.58 -8.51
CA ALA A 89 -27.68 -1.33 -7.67
C ALA A 89 -28.41 -2.17 -6.63
N HIS A 90 -27.72 -3.20 -6.14
CA HIS A 90 -28.22 -4.07 -5.08
C HIS A 90 -28.31 -3.34 -3.73
N ASP A 91 -27.31 -2.49 -3.45
CA ASP A 91 -27.15 -1.78 -2.18
C ASP A 91 -26.43 -0.44 -2.39
N ALA A 92 -26.22 0.31 -1.31
CA ALA A 92 -25.56 1.62 -1.36
C ALA A 92 -24.11 1.55 -1.88
N PRO A 93 -23.26 0.61 -1.42
CA PRO A 93 -21.91 0.44 -2.00
C PRO A 93 -21.96 0.12 -3.50
N GLY A 94 -22.88 -0.74 -3.95
CA GLY A 94 -23.06 -1.06 -5.36
C GLY A 94 -23.40 0.18 -6.20
N LEU A 95 -24.29 1.04 -5.69
CA LEU A 95 -24.61 2.31 -6.35
C LEU A 95 -23.38 3.23 -6.42
N PHE A 96 -22.62 3.31 -5.33
CA PHE A 96 -21.38 4.07 -5.28
C PHE A 96 -20.36 3.59 -6.32
N TYR A 97 -20.15 2.27 -6.44
CA TYR A 97 -19.22 1.70 -7.43
C TYR A 97 -19.69 1.85 -8.86
N GLY A 98 -21.02 1.80 -9.09
CA GLY A 98 -21.61 2.15 -10.38
C GLY A 98 -21.33 3.60 -10.76
N ILE A 99 -21.42 4.53 -9.79
CA ILE A 99 -21.07 5.95 -9.99
C ILE A 99 -19.56 6.09 -10.30
N GLN A 100 -18.67 5.31 -9.67
CA GLN A 100 -17.23 5.34 -10.03
C GLN A 100 -16.99 4.83 -11.46
N THR A 101 -17.73 3.82 -11.90
CA THR A 101 -17.65 3.36 -13.29
C THR A 101 -18.18 4.41 -14.27
N LEU A 102 -19.29 5.05 -13.95
CA LEU A 102 -19.85 6.15 -14.75
C LEU A 102 -18.88 7.33 -14.81
N ARG A 103 -18.16 7.62 -13.73
CA ARG A 103 -17.09 8.63 -13.71
C ARG A 103 -15.98 8.32 -14.74
N GLN A 104 -15.48 7.07 -14.74
CA GLN A 104 -14.46 6.67 -15.71
C GLN A 104 -15.00 6.74 -17.14
N TYR A 105 -16.26 6.39 -17.36
CA TYR A 105 -16.91 6.51 -18.65
C TYR A 105 -16.98 7.97 -19.14
N LEU A 106 -17.37 8.90 -18.30
CA LEU A 106 -17.44 10.33 -18.63
C LEU A 106 -16.07 10.99 -18.87
N GLU A 107 -15.00 10.37 -18.38
CA GLU A 107 -13.61 10.81 -18.62
C GLU A 107 -13.04 10.27 -19.96
N MET A 108 -13.72 9.34 -20.63
CA MET A 108 -13.27 8.83 -21.94
C MET A 108 -13.46 9.88 -23.04
N PRO A 109 -12.63 9.84 -24.10
CA PRO A 109 -12.77 10.77 -25.23
C PRO A 109 -14.00 10.50 -26.09
N GLU A 110 -14.53 9.28 -26.05
CA GLU A 110 -15.69 8.85 -26.81
C GLU A 110 -16.68 8.12 -25.89
N HIS A 111 -17.95 8.37 -26.05
CA HIS A 111 -19.01 7.84 -25.22
C HIS A 111 -19.91 6.88 -26.03
N PRO A 112 -19.48 5.64 -26.33
CA PRO A 112 -20.33 4.66 -27.00
C PRO A 112 -21.51 4.26 -26.12
N ALA A 113 -22.65 3.97 -26.72
CA ALA A 113 -23.74 3.36 -25.97
C ALA A 113 -23.30 2.00 -25.42
N MET A 114 -23.60 1.71 -24.15
CA MET A 114 -23.15 0.48 -23.50
C MET A 114 -24.08 0.00 -22.38
N GLU A 115 -23.94 -1.27 -22.07
CA GLU A 115 -24.51 -1.90 -20.89
C GLU A 115 -23.41 -2.61 -20.09
N ILE A 116 -23.35 -2.34 -18.79
CA ILE A 116 -22.46 -2.99 -17.83
C ILE A 116 -23.28 -3.68 -16.77
N ASN A 117 -22.97 -4.97 -16.52
CA ASN A 117 -23.51 -5.75 -15.42
C ASN A 117 -22.31 -6.23 -14.59
N ASP A 118 -22.18 -5.75 -13.35
CA ASP A 118 -20.93 -5.81 -12.62
C ASP A 118 -21.12 -6.05 -11.12
N TRP A 119 -20.15 -6.75 -10.51
CA TRP A 119 -20.09 -7.07 -9.09
C TRP A 119 -18.68 -7.50 -8.72
N PRO A 120 -18.23 -7.34 -7.45
CA PRO A 120 -16.95 -7.87 -7.01
C PRO A 120 -16.97 -9.38 -6.80
N GLU A 121 -15.83 -10.05 -7.06
CA GLU A 121 -15.64 -11.45 -6.70
C GLU A 121 -15.10 -11.61 -5.27
N LEU A 122 -14.35 -10.61 -4.75
CA LEU A 122 -13.90 -10.61 -3.36
C LEU A 122 -14.69 -9.60 -2.52
N ALA A 123 -15.16 -10.04 -1.36
CA ALA A 123 -15.88 -9.17 -0.42
C ALA A 123 -14.96 -8.14 0.24
N MET A 124 -13.73 -8.53 0.62
CA MET A 124 -12.71 -7.62 1.14
C MET A 124 -11.64 -7.37 0.08
N ARG A 125 -11.51 -6.14 -0.35
CA ARG A 125 -10.53 -5.67 -1.34
C ARG A 125 -9.73 -4.55 -0.68
N SER A 126 -8.60 -4.93 -0.12
CA SER A 126 -7.89 -4.07 0.82
C SER A 126 -6.52 -3.66 0.30
N ASP A 127 -6.19 -2.38 0.47
CA ASP A 127 -4.80 -1.97 0.50
C ASP A 127 -4.31 -1.93 1.95
N TYR A 128 -3.05 -2.32 2.14
CA TYR A 128 -2.33 -2.11 3.39
C TYR A 128 -1.33 -0.97 3.20
N LEU A 129 -1.38 0.00 4.09
CA LEU A 129 -0.51 1.15 4.08
C LEU A 129 0.42 1.14 5.29
N ASP A 130 1.70 0.95 5.02
CA ASP A 130 2.78 1.10 6.01
C ASP A 130 3.18 2.58 6.12
N MET A 131 2.91 3.20 7.26
CA MET A 131 3.28 4.58 7.53
C MET A 131 4.60 4.73 8.27
N ARG A 132 5.35 3.65 8.44
CA ARG A 132 6.70 3.72 9.01
C ARG A 132 7.66 4.46 8.06
N GLY A 133 8.59 5.19 8.62
CA GLY A 133 9.53 5.98 7.84
C GLY A 133 9.03 7.39 7.49
N LEU A 134 9.46 7.93 6.34
CA LEU A 134 9.08 9.27 5.91
C LEU A 134 7.63 9.30 5.42
N PHE A 135 6.88 10.27 5.94
CA PHE A 135 5.48 10.46 5.66
C PHE A 135 5.25 11.71 4.78
N PRO A 136 4.58 11.59 3.64
CA PRO A 136 4.26 12.74 2.80
C PRO A 136 3.17 13.63 3.44
N LYS A 137 2.91 14.77 2.82
CA LYS A 137 1.87 15.70 3.28
C LYS A 137 0.52 14.99 3.45
N PHE A 138 -0.21 15.35 4.50
CA PHE A 138 -1.47 14.72 4.88
C PHE A 138 -2.52 14.72 3.75
N GLU A 139 -2.56 15.78 2.94
CA GLU A 139 -3.48 15.87 1.80
C GLU A 139 -3.26 14.74 0.78
N ASN A 140 -2.04 14.22 0.68
CA ASN A 140 -1.75 13.07 -0.19
C ASN A 140 -2.32 11.77 0.36
N LEU A 141 -2.41 11.63 1.68
CA LEU A 141 -3.08 10.48 2.32
C LEU A 141 -4.59 10.50 2.02
N LEU A 142 -5.23 11.67 2.09
CA LEU A 142 -6.66 11.79 1.73
C LEU A 142 -6.90 11.45 0.26
N LYS A 143 -6.06 11.96 -0.65
CA LYS A 143 -6.12 11.61 -2.08
C LYS A 143 -5.94 10.11 -2.32
N TYR A 144 -5.07 9.46 -1.55
CA TYR A 144 -4.89 8.01 -1.64
C TYR A 144 -6.19 7.26 -1.33
N VAL A 145 -6.89 7.64 -0.26
CA VAL A 145 -8.19 7.05 0.10
C VAL A 145 -9.23 7.29 -1.00
N GLU A 146 -9.30 8.50 -1.54
CA GLU A 146 -10.20 8.81 -2.66
C GLU A 146 -9.90 7.98 -3.92
N GLU A 147 -8.62 7.72 -4.20
CA GLU A 147 -8.22 6.86 -5.31
C GLU A 147 -8.55 5.39 -5.07
N MET A 148 -8.36 4.87 -3.85
CA MET A 148 -8.80 3.53 -3.49
C MET A 148 -10.27 3.32 -3.83
N ALA A 149 -11.12 4.27 -3.42
CA ALA A 149 -12.55 4.24 -3.71
C ALA A 149 -12.85 4.27 -5.22
N ARG A 150 -12.13 5.10 -5.97
CA ARG A 150 -12.27 5.21 -7.43
C ARG A 150 -12.02 3.87 -8.13
N TYR A 151 -11.12 3.06 -7.60
CA TYR A 151 -10.79 1.74 -8.12
C TYR A 151 -11.46 0.60 -7.32
N LYS A 152 -12.53 0.92 -6.59
CA LYS A 152 -13.44 -0.01 -5.92
C LYS A 152 -12.78 -0.89 -4.84
N LEU A 153 -11.69 -0.42 -4.24
CA LEU A 153 -11.20 -0.96 -2.99
C LEU A 153 -12.13 -0.50 -1.85
N ASN A 154 -12.36 -1.36 -0.87
CA ASN A 154 -13.32 -1.10 0.21
C ASN A 154 -12.73 -1.19 1.62
N THR A 155 -11.45 -1.48 1.72
CA THR A 155 -10.81 -1.64 3.02
C THR A 155 -9.39 -1.04 2.98
N LEU A 156 -9.03 -0.28 4.01
CA LEU A 156 -7.69 0.22 4.24
C LEU A 156 -7.16 -0.39 5.54
N VAL A 157 -6.19 -1.29 5.44
CA VAL A 157 -5.37 -1.68 6.60
C VAL A 157 -4.25 -0.67 6.75
N ILE A 158 -4.09 -0.06 7.91
CA ILE A 158 -3.10 1.00 8.11
C ILE A 158 -2.25 0.74 9.35
N GLU A 159 -0.94 0.65 9.14
CA GLU A 159 0.06 0.58 10.20
C GLU A 159 0.60 1.96 10.49
N TYR A 160 0.11 2.54 11.57
CA TYR A 160 0.47 3.92 11.97
C TYR A 160 1.82 4.00 12.68
N GLU A 161 2.20 2.97 13.42
CA GLU A 161 3.36 2.98 14.33
C GLU A 161 3.30 4.19 15.29
N ASP A 162 4.26 5.12 15.16
CA ASP A 162 4.34 6.36 15.93
C ASP A 162 3.60 7.56 15.32
N LYS A 163 2.84 7.33 14.23
CA LYS A 163 2.04 8.38 13.57
C LYS A 163 0.62 8.53 14.13
N LEU A 164 0.15 7.57 14.94
CA LEU A 164 -1.18 7.65 15.57
C LEU A 164 -1.19 8.75 16.65
N PRO A 165 -2.23 9.60 16.72
CA PRO A 165 -2.29 10.69 17.70
C PRO A 165 -2.65 10.15 19.10
N ARG A 166 -1.71 9.47 19.73
CA ARG A 166 -1.87 8.85 21.04
C ARG A 166 -1.94 9.88 22.17
N SER A 167 -2.56 9.50 23.27
CA SER A 167 -2.57 10.29 24.51
C SER A 167 -1.17 10.37 25.11
N ARG A 168 -0.44 9.25 25.09
CA ARG A 168 0.96 9.16 25.52
C ARG A 168 1.89 9.64 24.41
N LYS A 169 2.36 10.88 24.55
CA LYS A 169 3.13 11.57 23.51
C LYS A 169 4.51 10.99 23.26
N GLU A 170 5.07 10.25 24.21
CA GLU A 170 6.32 9.51 24.04
C GLU A 170 6.26 8.45 22.94
N PHE A 171 5.06 7.99 22.58
CA PHE A 171 4.83 7.05 21.48
C PHE A 171 4.43 7.72 20.17
N CYS A 172 4.47 9.05 20.10
CA CYS A 172 4.16 9.80 18.89
C CYS A 172 5.44 10.34 18.26
N HIS A 173 5.53 10.25 16.95
CA HIS A 173 6.65 10.89 16.24
C HIS A 173 6.56 12.41 16.38
N PRO A 174 7.66 13.09 16.77
CA PRO A 174 7.61 14.52 17.11
C PRO A 174 7.31 15.44 15.94
N LEU A 175 7.64 15.00 14.70
CA LEU A 175 7.54 15.86 13.50
C LEU A 175 6.32 15.54 12.63
N ASP A 176 5.91 14.28 12.54
CA ASP A 176 4.92 13.86 11.53
C ASP A 176 3.82 12.92 12.05
N ALA A 177 3.63 12.84 13.37
CA ALA A 177 2.44 12.21 13.91
C ALA A 177 1.19 13.00 13.49
N LEU A 178 0.13 12.28 13.14
CA LEU A 178 -1.15 12.88 12.81
C LEU A 178 -1.70 13.67 14.02
N THR A 179 -2.35 14.81 13.74
CA THR A 179 -3.16 15.44 14.79
C THR A 179 -4.47 14.67 14.97
N PRO A 180 -5.16 14.83 16.12
CA PRO A 180 -6.50 14.24 16.32
C PRO A 180 -7.48 14.63 15.20
N GLU A 181 -7.43 15.88 14.71
CA GLU A 181 -8.27 16.40 13.64
C GLU A 181 -7.95 15.75 12.29
N GLN A 182 -6.66 15.59 11.98
CA GLN A 182 -6.21 14.88 10.78
C GLN A 182 -6.64 13.41 10.80
N HIS A 183 -6.49 12.74 11.93
CA HIS A 183 -6.93 11.36 12.09
C HIS A 183 -8.46 11.24 11.93
N ALA A 184 -9.24 12.12 12.57
CA ALA A 184 -10.69 12.14 12.40
C ALA A 184 -11.11 12.41 10.95
N LEU A 185 -10.41 13.32 10.26
CA LEU A 185 -10.66 13.62 8.85
C LEU A 185 -10.31 12.44 7.95
N LEU A 186 -9.24 11.70 8.24
CA LEU A 186 -8.89 10.47 7.51
C LEU A 186 -10.00 9.42 7.63
N LEU A 187 -10.47 9.14 8.85
CA LEU A 187 -11.56 8.18 9.07
C LEU A 187 -12.87 8.63 8.41
N LYS A 188 -13.19 9.92 8.51
CA LYS A 188 -14.35 10.48 7.82
C LYS A 188 -14.23 10.35 6.30
N THR A 189 -13.07 10.65 5.73
CA THR A 189 -12.85 10.52 4.28
C THR A 189 -13.02 9.08 3.83
N ALA A 190 -12.49 8.12 4.58
CA ALA A 190 -12.68 6.69 4.28
C ALA A 190 -14.17 6.30 4.35
N HIS A 191 -14.86 6.68 5.42
CA HIS A 191 -16.30 6.43 5.57
C HIS A 191 -17.12 7.04 4.43
N ASP A 192 -16.85 8.29 4.05
CA ASP A 192 -17.57 8.98 2.96
C ASP A 192 -17.36 8.31 1.59
N HIS A 193 -16.36 7.46 1.46
CA HIS A 193 -16.03 6.71 0.26
C HIS A 193 -16.27 5.19 0.36
N PHE A 194 -17.05 4.74 1.35
CA PHE A 194 -17.36 3.32 1.59
C PHE A 194 -16.11 2.45 1.81
N ILE A 195 -15.10 2.99 2.52
CA ILE A 195 -13.88 2.30 2.89
C ILE A 195 -13.87 2.06 4.40
N ASP A 196 -13.79 0.80 4.81
CA ASP A 196 -13.55 0.40 6.18
C ASP A 196 -12.05 0.58 6.52
N VAL A 197 -11.73 1.16 7.67
CA VAL A 197 -10.35 1.31 8.15
C VAL A 197 -10.06 0.26 9.21
N ILE A 198 -9.05 -0.58 8.96
CA ILE A 198 -8.56 -1.58 9.91
C ILE A 198 -7.22 -1.08 10.45
N PRO A 199 -7.12 -0.66 11.72
CA PRO A 199 -5.84 -0.27 12.28
C PRO A 199 -4.97 -1.49 12.53
N LEU A 200 -3.68 -1.37 12.22
CA LEU A 200 -2.67 -2.31 12.66
C LEU A 200 -1.90 -1.70 13.82
N GLN A 201 -1.86 -2.42 14.92
CA GLN A 201 -1.07 -2.13 16.11
C GLN A 201 -0.07 -3.25 16.34
N GLN A 202 1.18 -2.99 16.06
CA GLN A 202 2.25 -3.93 16.41
C GLN A 202 2.25 -4.19 17.91
N SER A 203 2.25 -5.47 18.27
CA SER A 203 1.98 -5.88 19.64
C SER A 203 2.99 -6.92 20.18
N PHE A 204 3.95 -7.35 19.35
CA PHE A 204 4.93 -8.37 19.70
C PHE A 204 6.31 -8.09 19.05
N GLY A 205 6.40 -8.08 17.70
CA GLY A 205 7.53 -7.56 16.92
C GLY A 205 7.32 -6.10 16.51
N HIS A 206 8.30 -5.50 15.87
CA HIS A 206 8.26 -4.14 15.30
C HIS A 206 7.80 -3.04 16.28
N LEU A 207 8.24 -3.17 17.54
CA LEU A 207 7.94 -2.20 18.61
C LEU A 207 9.08 -1.22 18.85
N GLU A 208 9.95 -0.97 17.86
CA GLU A 208 11.12 -0.11 17.99
C GLU A 208 10.75 1.27 18.52
N TYR A 209 9.64 1.83 18.07
CA TYR A 209 9.19 3.16 18.49
C TYR A 209 8.87 3.23 20.00
N ALA A 210 8.46 2.12 20.61
CA ALA A 210 8.16 2.02 22.03
C ALA A 210 9.35 1.48 22.83
N LEU A 211 9.93 0.36 22.42
CA LEU A 211 10.97 -0.32 23.19
C LEU A 211 12.34 0.38 23.12
N LYS A 212 12.52 1.39 22.26
CA LYS A 212 13.72 2.27 22.31
C LYS A 212 13.74 3.20 23.51
N LEU A 213 12.57 3.47 24.11
CA LEU A 213 12.44 4.37 25.26
C LEU A 213 13.00 3.70 26.52
N PRO A 214 13.78 4.43 27.35
CA PRO A 214 14.45 3.86 28.52
C PRO A 214 13.49 3.10 29.48
N GLU A 215 12.27 3.58 29.62
CA GLU A 215 11.23 3.02 30.50
C GLU A 215 10.79 1.62 30.07
N TYR A 216 10.94 1.28 28.77
CA TYR A 216 10.45 0.02 28.19
C TYR A 216 11.54 -0.91 27.68
N GLN A 217 12.83 -0.49 27.73
CA GLN A 217 13.96 -1.32 27.26
C GLN A 217 14.06 -2.66 27.98
N HIS A 218 13.65 -2.70 29.26
CA HIS A 218 13.64 -3.92 30.05
C HIS A 218 12.65 -4.98 29.54
N LEU A 219 11.71 -4.60 28.65
CA LEU A 219 10.72 -5.52 28.04
C LEU A 219 11.23 -6.19 26.77
N ARG A 220 12.38 -5.81 26.25
CA ARG A 220 12.96 -6.42 25.04
C ARG A 220 13.28 -7.89 25.27
N GLU A 221 13.13 -8.73 24.26
CA GLU A 221 13.61 -10.12 24.33
C GLU A 221 15.12 -10.17 24.55
N LEU A 222 15.87 -9.42 23.72
CA LEU A 222 17.30 -9.18 23.90
C LEU A 222 17.59 -7.68 23.93
N PRO A 223 18.61 -7.23 24.68
CA PRO A 223 18.99 -5.80 24.73
C PRO A 223 19.23 -5.19 23.36
N GLU A 224 19.84 -5.96 22.44
CA GLU A 224 20.19 -5.58 21.08
C GLU A 224 19.02 -5.71 20.07
N ALA A 225 17.88 -6.25 20.47
CA ALA A 225 16.69 -6.39 19.63
C ALA A 225 15.60 -5.37 20.03
N PRO A 226 15.72 -4.10 19.62
CA PRO A 226 14.87 -3.01 20.11
C PRO A 226 13.41 -3.09 19.66
N GLY A 227 13.10 -3.90 18.66
CA GLY A 227 11.74 -4.09 18.14
C GLY A 227 11.02 -5.32 18.68
N GLU A 228 11.71 -6.19 19.43
CA GLU A 228 11.19 -7.49 19.81
C GLU A 228 10.93 -7.58 21.32
N MET A 229 9.68 -7.82 21.70
CA MET A 229 9.25 -7.85 23.09
C MET A 229 9.30 -9.26 23.68
N CYS A 230 9.82 -9.40 24.89
CA CYS A 230 9.74 -10.66 25.63
C CYS A 230 8.34 -10.87 26.21
N PRO A 231 7.58 -11.88 25.78
CA PRO A 231 6.20 -12.05 26.22
C PRO A 231 6.07 -12.52 27.69
N LEU A 232 7.16 -12.99 28.28
CA LEU A 232 7.18 -13.52 29.65
C LEU A 232 7.66 -12.51 30.70
N ARG A 233 8.08 -11.31 30.30
CA ARG A 233 8.44 -10.26 31.25
C ARG A 233 7.22 -9.54 31.79
N GLU A 234 7.28 -9.23 33.07
CA GLU A 234 6.27 -8.40 33.73
C GLU A 234 6.17 -7.03 33.04
N GLY A 235 4.95 -6.58 32.73
CA GLY A 235 4.70 -5.33 32.00
C GLY A 235 4.57 -5.47 30.49
N SER A 236 5.01 -6.59 29.88
CA SER A 236 4.94 -6.77 28.43
C SER A 236 3.52 -6.82 27.91
N PHE A 237 2.68 -7.63 28.54
CA PHE A 237 1.27 -7.72 28.15
C PHE A 237 0.53 -6.40 28.43
N GLU A 238 0.79 -5.76 29.56
CA GLU A 238 0.19 -4.50 29.97
C GLU A 238 0.50 -3.37 28.99
N LEU A 239 1.76 -3.28 28.52
CA LEU A 239 2.13 -2.33 27.47
C LEU A 239 1.36 -2.61 26.18
N ALA A 240 1.42 -3.84 25.67
CA ALA A 240 0.73 -4.21 24.42
C ALA A 240 -0.79 -4.00 24.54
N ALA A 241 -1.41 -4.44 25.64
CA ALA A 241 -2.84 -4.27 25.89
C ALA A 241 -3.25 -2.79 25.91
N SER A 242 -2.43 -1.93 26.52
CA SER A 242 -2.72 -0.48 26.57
C SER A 242 -2.65 0.18 25.19
N LEU A 243 -1.69 -0.23 24.33
CA LEU A 243 -1.60 0.25 22.96
C LEU A 243 -2.77 -0.23 22.09
N ILE A 244 -3.20 -1.49 22.29
CA ILE A 244 -4.37 -2.09 21.64
C ILE A 244 -5.65 -1.34 22.04
N GLU A 245 -5.87 -1.09 23.33
CA GLU A 245 -7.04 -0.35 23.83
C GLU A 245 -7.13 1.05 23.21
N GLU A 246 -6.02 1.77 23.21
CA GLU A 246 -5.99 3.12 22.67
C GLU A 246 -6.26 3.11 21.15
N THR A 247 -5.64 2.19 20.42
CA THR A 247 -5.86 2.02 18.98
C THR A 247 -7.31 1.65 18.68
N ALA A 248 -7.91 0.75 19.46
CA ALA A 248 -9.32 0.37 19.31
C ALA A 248 -10.27 1.54 19.57
N ARG A 249 -9.99 2.36 20.61
CA ARG A 249 -10.75 3.57 20.94
C ARG A 249 -10.69 4.63 19.85
N LEU A 250 -9.55 4.78 19.21
CA LEU A 250 -9.35 5.71 18.09
C LEU A 250 -10.01 5.23 16.78
N HIS A 251 -10.41 3.95 16.70
CA HIS A 251 -11.10 3.35 15.54
C HIS A 251 -12.39 2.65 15.97
N PRO A 252 -13.39 3.38 16.48
CA PRO A 252 -14.59 2.77 17.06
C PRO A 252 -15.36 1.91 16.05
N ASP A 253 -15.44 2.34 14.78
CA ASP A 253 -16.24 1.70 13.73
C ASP A 253 -15.54 0.50 13.09
N SER A 254 -14.25 0.29 13.34
CA SER A 254 -13.53 -0.85 12.78
C SER A 254 -13.99 -2.16 13.42
N ARG A 255 -14.40 -3.12 12.58
CA ARG A 255 -14.75 -4.48 13.03
C ARG A 255 -13.54 -5.33 13.38
N TYR A 256 -12.38 -4.97 12.88
CA TYR A 256 -11.13 -5.70 13.02
C TYR A 256 -10.07 -4.84 13.71
N LEU A 257 -9.09 -5.49 14.31
CA LEU A 257 -7.84 -4.89 14.74
C LEU A 257 -6.71 -5.86 14.40
N HIS A 258 -5.76 -5.40 13.59
CA HIS A 258 -4.59 -6.20 13.23
C HIS A 258 -3.51 -6.02 14.30
N LEU A 259 -3.07 -7.13 14.89
CA LEU A 259 -2.09 -7.16 15.99
C LEU A 259 -0.63 -7.16 15.52
N GLY A 260 -0.39 -7.31 14.20
CA GLY A 260 0.95 -7.57 13.68
C GLY A 260 1.45 -8.93 14.13
N CYS A 261 2.32 -8.93 15.12
CA CYS A 261 2.92 -10.12 15.74
C CYS A 261 3.88 -10.89 14.82
N ASP A 262 4.50 -10.21 13.86
CA ASP A 262 5.46 -10.76 12.92
C ASP A 262 6.92 -10.55 13.37
N GLU A 263 7.80 -11.37 12.80
CA GLU A 263 9.26 -11.22 12.80
C GLU A 263 9.92 -11.05 14.17
N VAL A 264 9.45 -11.79 15.19
CA VAL A 264 10.12 -11.82 16.51
C VAL A 264 11.27 -12.86 16.48
N TRP A 265 12.38 -12.47 15.85
CA TRP A 265 13.51 -13.35 15.53
C TRP A 265 14.26 -13.87 16.75
N SER A 266 14.38 -13.08 17.81
CA SER A 266 15.07 -13.45 19.05
C SER A 266 14.21 -14.21 20.07
N LEU A 267 12.93 -14.43 19.79
CA LEU A 267 12.02 -15.11 20.73
C LEU A 267 12.62 -16.40 21.28
N GLY A 268 12.49 -16.60 22.58
CA GLY A 268 13.02 -17.77 23.29
C GLY A 268 14.46 -17.63 23.76
N GLN A 269 15.08 -16.46 23.54
CA GLN A 269 16.50 -16.27 23.91
C GLN A 269 16.68 -15.51 25.22
N SER A 270 15.65 -14.86 25.73
CA SER A 270 15.73 -14.22 27.08
C SER A 270 15.87 -15.26 28.19
N PRO A 271 16.44 -14.89 29.34
CA PRO A 271 16.50 -15.76 30.52
C PRO A 271 15.14 -16.29 30.93
N GLU A 272 14.12 -15.46 30.88
CA GLU A 272 12.73 -15.81 31.25
C GLU A 272 12.14 -16.86 30.30
N CYS A 273 12.34 -16.68 28.98
CA CYS A 273 11.88 -17.64 27.98
C CYS A 273 12.61 -18.99 28.14
N ARG A 274 13.93 -18.98 28.32
CA ARG A 274 14.72 -20.21 28.56
C ARG A 274 14.29 -20.92 29.83
N ALA A 275 14.09 -20.19 30.92
CA ALA A 275 13.68 -20.75 32.21
C ALA A 275 12.26 -21.34 32.19
N SER A 276 11.41 -20.92 31.25
CA SER A 276 10.02 -21.40 31.15
C SER A 276 9.92 -22.87 30.73
N GLY A 277 10.94 -23.44 30.10
CA GLY A 277 10.92 -24.79 29.54
C GLY A 277 9.94 -24.99 28.39
N LYS A 278 9.31 -23.93 27.88
CA LYS A 278 8.36 -23.99 26.76
C LYS A 278 9.08 -23.88 25.41
N SER A 279 8.48 -24.47 24.40
CA SER A 279 8.91 -24.23 22.99
C SER A 279 8.63 -22.77 22.59
N ARG A 280 9.36 -22.27 21.59
CA ARG A 280 9.13 -20.93 21.02
C ARG A 280 7.72 -20.78 20.48
N GLY A 281 7.23 -21.78 19.75
CA GLY A 281 5.86 -21.81 19.23
C GLY A 281 4.83 -21.73 20.35
N ARG A 282 5.04 -22.45 21.44
CA ARG A 282 4.16 -22.40 22.62
C ARG A 282 4.12 -21.01 23.25
N ILE A 283 5.28 -20.39 23.44
CA ILE A 283 5.38 -19.02 24.00
C ILE A 283 4.67 -18.03 23.09
N ALA A 284 4.92 -18.08 21.76
CA ALA A 284 4.28 -17.21 20.78
C ALA A 284 2.76 -17.34 20.82
N ILE A 285 2.24 -18.57 20.70
CA ILE A 285 0.79 -18.81 20.64
C ILE A 285 0.08 -18.39 21.93
N GLU A 286 0.65 -18.67 23.10
CA GLU A 286 0.07 -18.24 24.37
C GLU A 286 -0.01 -16.72 24.47
N PHE A 287 1.04 -16.01 24.04
CA PHE A 287 1.03 -14.56 24.06
C PHE A 287 0.05 -13.98 23.02
N ILE A 288 0.06 -14.47 21.80
CA ILE A 288 -0.88 -14.07 20.74
C ILE A 288 -2.32 -14.31 21.18
N ASN A 289 -2.62 -15.42 21.85
CA ASN A 289 -3.96 -15.69 22.37
C ASN A 289 -4.39 -14.65 23.40
N ARG A 290 -3.52 -14.28 24.35
CA ARG A 290 -3.81 -13.22 25.33
C ARG A 290 -4.11 -11.88 24.66
N LEU A 291 -3.32 -11.51 23.64
CA LEU A 291 -3.55 -10.29 22.84
C LEU A 291 -4.88 -10.37 22.08
N ALA A 292 -5.17 -11.53 21.48
CA ALA A 292 -6.43 -11.76 20.77
C ALA A 292 -7.65 -11.69 21.68
N GLU A 293 -7.58 -12.27 22.87
CA GLU A 293 -8.63 -12.16 23.91
C GLU A 293 -8.87 -10.71 24.29
N LYS A 294 -7.80 -9.90 24.36
CA LYS A 294 -7.93 -8.47 24.62
C LYS A 294 -8.70 -7.77 23.49
N VAL A 295 -8.39 -8.04 22.22
CA VAL A 295 -9.11 -7.48 21.07
C VAL A 295 -10.58 -7.92 21.06
N LEU A 296 -10.84 -9.20 21.32
CA LEU A 296 -12.21 -9.74 21.41
C LEU A 296 -13.01 -9.08 22.53
N SER A 297 -12.38 -8.81 23.69
CA SER A 297 -13.04 -8.10 24.80
C SER A 297 -13.44 -6.67 24.46
N LEU A 298 -12.82 -6.08 23.44
CA LEU A 298 -13.15 -4.76 22.89
C LEU A 298 -14.19 -4.82 21.74
N GLY A 299 -14.79 -6.01 21.49
CA GLY A 299 -15.80 -6.23 20.48
C GLY A 299 -15.26 -6.27 19.04
N LYS A 300 -13.95 -6.47 18.86
CA LYS A 300 -13.30 -6.51 17.55
C LYS A 300 -12.74 -7.91 17.25
N THR A 301 -12.57 -8.22 15.97
CA THR A 301 -11.93 -9.46 15.50
C THR A 301 -10.44 -9.25 15.33
N PRO A 302 -9.57 -10.04 15.99
CA PRO A 302 -8.12 -9.93 15.84
C PRO A 302 -7.65 -10.52 14.51
N ILE A 303 -6.71 -9.83 13.85
CA ILE A 303 -5.94 -10.33 12.72
C ILE A 303 -4.47 -10.42 13.16
N VAL A 304 -3.75 -11.45 12.74
CA VAL A 304 -2.30 -11.60 12.98
C VAL A 304 -1.58 -12.05 11.71
N TRP A 305 -0.32 -11.71 11.57
CA TRP A 305 0.53 -12.26 10.53
C TRP A 305 0.84 -13.74 10.80
N HIS A 306 1.07 -14.51 9.74
CA HIS A 306 1.18 -15.97 9.82
C HIS A 306 2.53 -16.48 10.31
N ASP A 307 3.61 -15.74 10.13
CA ASP A 307 4.99 -16.21 10.24
C ASP A 307 5.35 -16.73 11.64
N MET A 308 4.86 -16.12 12.71
CA MET A 308 5.07 -16.63 14.08
C MET A 308 4.24 -17.89 14.41
N LEU A 309 3.24 -18.20 13.59
CA LEU A 309 2.41 -19.42 13.70
C LEU A 309 2.92 -20.53 12.78
N ALA A 310 3.59 -20.16 11.72
CA ALA A 310 4.28 -21.06 10.81
C ALA A 310 5.69 -21.28 11.35
N ASN A 311 6.19 -22.48 11.46
CA ASN A 311 7.52 -22.78 12.01
C ASN A 311 8.63 -22.26 11.06
N VAL A 312 8.67 -20.94 10.87
CA VAL A 312 9.57 -20.18 9.99
C VAL A 312 11.05 -20.42 10.32
N TRP A 313 11.30 -20.94 11.51
CA TRP A 313 12.61 -20.92 12.15
C TRP A 313 13.41 -22.22 11.97
N LYS A 314 12.79 -23.30 11.52
CA LYS A 314 13.43 -24.60 11.59
C LYS A 314 14.49 -24.83 10.52
N ASP A 315 14.38 -24.21 9.34
CA ASP A 315 15.29 -24.50 8.22
C ASP A 315 15.64 -23.30 7.34
N GLY A 316 15.45 -22.07 7.82
CA GLY A 316 15.68 -20.86 7.00
C GLY A 316 14.72 -20.72 5.82
N ASP A 317 13.81 -21.65 5.67
CA ASP A 317 12.77 -21.63 4.66
C ASP A 317 11.42 -21.28 5.31
N MET A 318 10.96 -20.06 5.00
CA MET A 318 9.69 -19.52 5.51
C MET A 318 8.48 -20.32 5.02
N GLY A 319 8.54 -21.59 4.81
CA GLY A 319 7.45 -22.21 4.12
C GLY A 319 7.22 -23.67 4.27
N GLU A 320 8.07 -24.36 4.92
CA GLU A 320 7.69 -25.71 5.29
C GLU A 320 6.73 -25.62 6.48
N ALA A 321 5.49 -26.03 6.24
CA ALA A 321 4.51 -26.35 7.27
C ALA A 321 5.06 -27.52 8.13
N GLY A 322 6.13 -27.24 8.85
CA GLY A 322 6.67 -28.14 9.83
C GLY A 322 5.79 -28.07 11.07
N ASN A 323 5.65 -29.16 11.76
CA ASN A 323 4.96 -29.40 13.02
C ASN A 323 4.40 -28.18 13.72
N TYR A 324 3.15 -27.87 13.40
CA TYR A 324 2.33 -26.92 14.14
C TYR A 324 1.62 -27.61 15.30
N ASP A 325 2.34 -28.41 16.09
CA ASP A 325 1.72 -29.14 17.21
C ASP A 325 1.01 -28.16 18.15
N GLU A 326 1.56 -26.97 18.32
CA GLU A 326 0.95 -25.92 19.14
C GLU A 326 -0.18 -25.16 18.44
N LEU A 327 -0.37 -25.29 17.12
CA LEU A 327 -1.43 -24.58 16.40
C LEU A 327 -2.84 -24.97 16.86
N ALA A 328 -2.98 -26.19 17.40
CA ALA A 328 -4.23 -26.62 18.03
C ALA A 328 -4.67 -25.72 19.20
N LEU A 329 -3.76 -24.98 19.81
CA LEU A 329 -3.97 -24.12 20.98
C LEU A 329 -4.37 -22.70 20.58
N ILE A 330 -4.29 -22.32 19.31
CA ILE A 330 -4.59 -20.96 18.87
C ILE A 330 -6.08 -20.65 19.03
N ASN A 331 -6.38 -19.42 19.42
CA ASN A 331 -7.75 -18.91 19.49
C ASN A 331 -8.39 -18.92 18.10
N LYS A 332 -9.50 -19.66 17.93
CA LYS A 332 -10.17 -19.87 16.63
C LYS A 332 -10.88 -18.61 16.09
N ASN A 333 -11.01 -17.56 16.90
CA ASN A 333 -11.57 -16.28 16.48
C ASN A 333 -10.52 -15.35 15.83
N ILE A 334 -9.26 -15.78 15.74
CA ILE A 334 -8.20 -15.06 15.02
C ILE A 334 -8.36 -15.28 13.51
N VAL A 335 -8.14 -14.23 12.74
CA VAL A 335 -7.91 -14.31 11.30
C VAL A 335 -6.40 -14.27 11.04
N VAL A 336 -5.88 -15.21 10.28
CA VAL A 336 -4.45 -15.27 9.96
C VAL A 336 -4.20 -14.68 8.58
N ALA A 337 -3.49 -13.57 8.55
CA ALA A 337 -3.06 -12.90 7.33
C ALA A 337 -1.76 -13.51 6.81
N ILE A 338 -1.78 -14.03 5.58
CA ILE A 338 -0.68 -14.80 4.98
C ILE A 338 0.04 -13.95 3.96
N TRP A 339 1.24 -13.44 4.29
CA TRP A 339 2.09 -12.67 3.38
C TRP A 339 3.14 -13.56 2.71
N LEU A 340 3.00 -13.78 1.40
CA LEU A 340 3.95 -14.46 0.55
C LEU A 340 4.13 -13.65 -0.74
N TYR A 341 5.31 -13.10 -0.97
CA TYR A 341 5.54 -12.05 -1.97
C TYR A 341 6.21 -12.53 -3.27
N SER A 342 6.59 -13.78 -3.34
CA SER A 342 7.04 -14.38 -4.60
C SER A 342 5.98 -15.33 -5.15
N PRO A 343 5.74 -15.35 -6.47
CA PRO A 343 4.80 -16.28 -7.10
C PRO A 343 5.09 -17.73 -6.74
N ASP A 344 6.36 -18.13 -6.77
CA ASP A 344 6.77 -19.50 -6.47
C ASP A 344 6.41 -19.90 -5.03
N ARG A 345 6.59 -18.99 -4.08
CA ARG A 345 6.20 -19.25 -2.69
C ARG A 345 4.69 -19.34 -2.51
N VAL A 346 3.92 -18.53 -3.21
CA VAL A 346 2.46 -18.65 -3.20
C VAL A 346 2.06 -20.03 -3.70
N ASN A 347 2.61 -20.47 -4.82
CA ASN A 347 2.23 -21.75 -5.42
C ASN A 347 2.66 -22.98 -4.61
N ILE A 348 3.81 -22.89 -3.91
CA ILE A 348 4.37 -24.05 -3.17
C ILE A 348 3.88 -24.08 -1.72
N VAL A 349 3.82 -22.92 -1.06
CA VAL A 349 3.61 -22.81 0.39
C VAL A 349 2.14 -22.59 0.74
N ALA A 350 1.46 -21.67 0.04
CA ALA A 350 0.11 -21.26 0.42
C ALA A 350 -0.90 -22.41 0.46
N PRO A 351 -0.93 -23.39 -0.49
CA PRO A 351 -1.91 -24.46 -0.46
C PRO A 351 -1.87 -25.24 0.86
N ARG A 352 -0.69 -25.72 1.23
CA ARG A 352 -0.49 -26.52 2.44
C ARG A 352 -0.71 -25.71 3.71
N LEU A 353 -0.23 -24.47 3.75
CA LEU A 353 -0.41 -23.57 4.90
C LEU A 353 -1.90 -23.28 5.15
N MET A 354 -2.63 -22.90 4.10
CA MET A 354 -4.06 -22.61 4.19
C MET A 354 -4.87 -23.87 4.56
N GLU A 355 -4.57 -25.01 3.96
CA GLU A 355 -5.19 -26.29 4.33
C GLU A 355 -5.00 -26.61 5.82
N THR A 356 -3.76 -26.46 6.31
CA THR A 356 -3.43 -26.69 7.73
C THR A 356 -4.22 -25.75 8.65
N LEU A 357 -4.24 -24.46 8.35
CA LEU A 357 -4.99 -23.47 9.14
C LEU A 357 -6.50 -23.75 9.11
N HIS A 358 -7.05 -24.04 7.94
CA HIS A 358 -8.48 -24.36 7.79
C HIS A 358 -8.87 -25.65 8.51
N ALA A 359 -8.00 -26.67 8.51
CA ALA A 359 -8.22 -27.90 9.27
C ALA A 359 -8.32 -27.64 10.80
N HIS A 360 -7.67 -26.59 11.29
CA HIS A 360 -7.78 -26.12 12.67
C HIS A 360 -8.94 -25.15 12.89
N GLY A 361 -9.77 -24.87 11.88
CA GLY A 361 -10.91 -23.92 11.95
C GLY A 361 -10.50 -22.46 11.96
N ILE A 362 -9.30 -22.13 11.49
CA ILE A 362 -8.75 -20.77 11.43
C ILE A 362 -9.07 -20.16 10.08
N LYS A 363 -9.59 -18.92 10.09
CA LYS A 363 -9.80 -18.15 8.86
C LYS A 363 -8.50 -17.57 8.35
N THR A 364 -8.30 -17.57 7.04
CA THR A 364 -7.10 -17.02 6.40
C THR A 364 -7.44 -15.81 5.53
N LEU A 365 -6.50 -14.88 5.44
CA LEU A 365 -6.59 -13.68 4.62
C LEU A 365 -5.30 -13.58 3.77
N PRO A 366 -5.36 -13.89 2.48
CA PRO A 366 -4.25 -13.74 1.56
C PRO A 366 -3.73 -12.31 1.48
N CYS A 367 -2.39 -12.16 1.44
CA CYS A 367 -1.73 -10.86 1.33
C CYS A 367 -0.70 -10.89 0.20
N CYS A 368 -1.01 -10.25 -0.92
CA CYS A 368 -0.05 -10.00 -1.98
C CYS A 368 0.79 -8.75 -1.68
N ALA A 369 1.83 -8.50 -2.46
CA ALA A 369 2.56 -7.26 -2.38
C ALA A 369 2.41 -6.44 -3.67
N ILE A 370 1.88 -5.24 -3.55
CA ILE A 370 1.96 -4.22 -4.59
C ILE A 370 3.30 -3.50 -4.54
N ARG A 371 3.91 -3.48 -3.35
CA ARG A 371 5.28 -3.08 -3.09
C ARG A 371 5.81 -3.85 -1.89
N ALA A 372 7.00 -4.39 -2.00
CA ALA A 372 7.71 -5.06 -0.92
C ALA A 372 9.17 -4.62 -0.90
N SER A 373 9.86 -4.90 0.20
CA SER A 373 11.32 -4.82 0.27
C SER A 373 11.89 -5.98 -0.56
N ASP A 374 11.91 -5.81 -1.86
CA ASP A 374 12.53 -6.79 -2.74
C ASP A 374 14.04 -6.79 -2.54
N ARG A 375 14.70 -7.95 -2.73
CA ARG A 375 16.14 -8.15 -2.52
C ARG A 375 17.05 -7.15 -3.26
N CYS A 376 16.51 -6.35 -4.16
CA CYS A 376 17.22 -5.32 -4.90
C CYS A 376 17.50 -4.05 -4.07
N GLY A 377 17.23 -4.07 -2.78
CA GLY A 377 17.54 -3.01 -1.81
C GLY A 377 16.95 -1.64 -2.19
N MET A 378 16.57 -0.85 -1.21
CA MET A 378 16.23 0.58 -1.35
C MET A 378 15.45 0.97 -2.63
N GLN A 379 14.49 0.16 -3.06
CA GLN A 379 13.75 0.47 -4.27
C GLN A 379 12.75 1.57 -4.01
N ASN A 380 12.93 2.63 -4.73
CA ASN A 380 12.01 3.75 -4.75
C ASN A 380 10.70 3.43 -5.48
N TYR A 381 10.62 2.28 -6.13
CA TYR A 381 9.47 1.78 -6.88
C TYR A 381 9.44 0.24 -6.87
N PRO A 382 8.27 -0.38 -7.05
CA PRO A 382 8.16 -1.84 -7.03
C PRO A 382 8.81 -2.50 -8.25
N CYS A 383 9.28 -3.73 -8.08
CA CYS A 383 9.59 -4.61 -9.20
C CYS A 383 8.28 -5.05 -9.87
N ILE A 384 7.82 -4.26 -10.85
CA ILE A 384 6.46 -4.35 -11.42
C ILE A 384 6.13 -5.78 -11.85
N GLU A 385 6.95 -6.40 -12.69
CA GLU A 385 6.69 -7.75 -13.20
C GLU A 385 6.50 -8.78 -12.07
N GLN A 386 7.36 -8.73 -11.06
CA GLN A 386 7.26 -9.65 -9.92
C GLN A 386 5.99 -9.39 -9.11
N ARG A 387 5.59 -8.12 -8.93
CA ARG A 387 4.36 -7.77 -8.20
C ARG A 387 3.12 -8.24 -8.94
N LEU A 388 3.04 -8.04 -10.25
CA LEU A 388 1.91 -8.53 -11.05
C LEU A 388 1.78 -10.05 -10.96
N ARG A 389 2.88 -10.77 -11.14
CA ARG A 389 2.90 -12.25 -11.04
C ARG A 389 2.54 -12.73 -9.63
N ASN A 390 2.91 -12.00 -8.58
CA ASN A 390 2.52 -12.31 -7.21
C ASN A 390 1.01 -12.15 -7.00
N VAL A 391 0.42 -11.06 -7.51
CA VAL A 391 -1.03 -10.83 -7.50
C VAL A 391 -1.75 -11.96 -8.24
N ASP A 392 -1.30 -12.33 -9.44
CA ASP A 392 -1.91 -13.40 -10.23
C ASP A 392 -1.89 -14.75 -9.48
N ALA A 393 -0.74 -15.12 -8.91
CA ALA A 393 -0.61 -16.35 -8.15
C ALA A 393 -1.59 -16.41 -6.96
N TRP A 394 -1.76 -15.29 -6.24
CA TRP A 394 -2.74 -15.20 -5.16
C TRP A 394 -4.19 -15.28 -5.67
N CYS A 395 -4.52 -14.62 -6.78
CA CYS A 395 -5.85 -14.69 -7.38
C CYS A 395 -6.21 -16.11 -7.83
N GLU A 396 -5.25 -16.84 -8.42
CA GLU A 396 -5.41 -18.24 -8.78
C GLU A 396 -5.63 -19.11 -7.53
N MET A 397 -4.89 -18.88 -6.46
CA MET A 397 -5.05 -19.58 -5.18
C MET A 397 -6.43 -19.30 -4.55
N ILE A 398 -6.84 -18.04 -4.51
CA ILE A 398 -8.14 -17.61 -3.97
C ILE A 398 -9.29 -18.24 -4.75
N ALA A 399 -9.21 -18.28 -6.08
CA ALA A 399 -10.24 -18.91 -6.92
C ALA A 399 -10.44 -20.41 -6.62
N GLN A 400 -9.45 -21.07 -6.03
CA GLN A 400 -9.48 -22.49 -5.64
C GLN A 400 -9.79 -22.68 -4.14
N SER A 401 -9.76 -21.62 -3.34
CA SER A 401 -9.97 -21.63 -1.89
C SER A 401 -11.29 -20.99 -1.49
N ARG A 402 -11.59 -20.99 -0.18
CA ARG A 402 -12.78 -20.32 0.38
C ARG A 402 -12.45 -18.95 0.97
N CYS A 403 -11.47 -18.25 0.42
CA CYS A 403 -11.11 -16.92 0.89
C CYS A 403 -11.96 -15.85 0.18
N ASP A 404 -12.52 -14.95 0.97
CA ASP A 404 -13.42 -13.89 0.49
C ASP A 404 -12.72 -12.52 0.38
N GLY A 405 -11.39 -12.48 0.52
CA GLY A 405 -10.66 -11.22 0.51
C GLY A 405 -9.18 -11.35 0.20
N MET A 406 -8.56 -10.21 -0.11
CA MET A 406 -7.13 -10.06 -0.31
C MET A 406 -6.67 -8.70 0.21
N VAL A 407 -5.48 -8.67 0.82
CA VAL A 407 -4.78 -7.45 1.22
C VAL A 407 -3.60 -7.20 0.28
N ASN A 408 -3.58 -6.04 -0.34
CA ASN A 408 -2.52 -5.57 -1.23
C ASN A 408 -1.48 -4.81 -0.40
N THR A 409 -0.40 -5.45 0.02
CA THR A 409 0.55 -4.80 0.91
C THR A 409 1.44 -3.80 0.19
N ASN A 410 1.55 -2.61 0.76
CA ASN A 410 2.39 -1.51 0.30
C ASN A 410 3.41 -1.18 1.40
N TRP A 411 4.48 -1.97 1.47
CA TRP A 411 5.53 -1.81 2.45
C TRP A 411 6.40 -0.59 2.13
N CYS A 412 6.47 0.33 3.05
CA CYS A 412 7.17 1.59 2.90
C CYS A 412 8.32 1.77 3.87
N SER A 413 8.34 0.99 4.96
CA SER A 413 9.48 0.90 5.84
C SER A 413 10.68 0.38 5.06
N THR A 414 11.74 1.16 5.02
CA THR A 414 13.04 0.76 4.51
C THR A 414 14.02 0.78 5.66
N PHE A 415 15.08 -0.01 5.59
CA PHE A 415 16.15 -0.05 6.60
C PHE A 415 16.89 1.28 6.78
N SER A 416 16.57 2.26 5.98
CA SER A 416 17.03 3.64 6.06
C SER A 416 15.87 4.53 5.71
N PHE A 417 15.89 5.77 6.09
CA PHE A 417 14.88 6.78 5.83
C PHE A 417 13.94 6.44 4.70
N GLY A 418 12.66 6.34 4.99
CA GLY A 418 11.63 5.98 4.04
C GLY A 418 11.68 6.84 2.80
N ASN A 419 11.06 6.36 1.76
CA ASN A 419 11.07 7.02 0.48
C ASN A 419 9.89 8.00 0.40
N PRO A 420 10.11 9.31 0.19
CA PRO A 420 9.04 10.30 0.26
C PRO A 420 7.93 10.09 -0.77
N TYR A 421 8.19 9.41 -1.88
CA TYR A 421 7.19 9.07 -2.89
C TYR A 421 6.74 7.61 -2.85
N GLY A 422 7.37 6.80 -1.99
CA GLY A 422 7.16 5.36 -1.96
C GLY A 422 5.81 4.93 -1.42
N LEU A 423 5.18 5.73 -0.57
CA LEU A 423 3.92 5.40 0.06
C LEU A 423 2.77 5.27 -0.93
N PHE A 424 2.68 6.17 -1.90
CA PHE A 424 1.50 6.28 -2.74
C PHE A 424 1.81 6.14 -4.22
N GLU A 425 2.66 7.01 -4.74
CA GLU A 425 2.74 7.27 -6.17
C GLU A 425 3.42 6.14 -6.94
N THR A 426 4.51 5.59 -6.39
CA THR A 426 5.29 4.59 -7.12
C THR A 426 4.61 3.23 -7.21
N SER A 427 3.60 2.97 -6.39
CA SER A 427 2.85 1.72 -6.37
C SER A 427 1.54 1.77 -7.16
N ARG A 428 1.21 2.88 -7.82
CA ARG A 428 -0.11 3.04 -8.48
C ARG A 428 -0.41 1.97 -9.51
N TYR A 429 0.53 1.67 -10.37
CA TYR A 429 0.33 0.66 -11.41
C TYR A 429 0.03 -0.72 -10.82
N THR A 430 0.83 -1.13 -9.84
CA THR A 430 0.68 -2.44 -9.18
C THR A 430 -0.55 -2.48 -8.26
N ALA A 431 -0.90 -1.36 -7.59
CA ALA A 431 -2.09 -1.25 -6.77
C ALA A 431 -3.38 -1.37 -7.61
N PHE A 432 -3.42 -0.67 -8.75
CA PHE A 432 -4.61 -0.74 -9.61
C PHE A 432 -4.72 -2.08 -10.33
N TYR A 433 -3.60 -2.74 -10.62
CA TYR A 433 -3.61 -4.12 -11.08
C TYR A 433 -4.21 -5.06 -10.02
N ALA A 434 -3.79 -4.92 -8.76
CA ALA A 434 -4.34 -5.71 -7.68
C ALA A 434 -5.84 -5.41 -7.44
N ALA A 435 -6.25 -4.14 -7.50
CA ALA A 435 -7.66 -3.74 -7.41
C ALA A 435 -8.51 -4.35 -8.54
N ASP A 436 -7.99 -4.32 -9.78
CA ASP A 436 -8.60 -4.95 -10.95
C ASP A 436 -8.83 -6.45 -10.73
N ARG A 437 -7.81 -7.13 -10.23
CA ARG A 437 -7.85 -8.58 -9.96
C ARG A 437 -8.71 -8.93 -8.75
N CYS A 438 -8.78 -8.11 -7.71
CA CYS A 438 -9.67 -8.32 -6.57
C CYS A 438 -11.15 -8.17 -6.94
N TRP A 439 -11.45 -7.25 -7.85
CA TRP A 439 -12.81 -7.05 -8.34
C TRP A 439 -13.24 -8.17 -9.28
N ASN A 440 -12.37 -8.54 -10.21
CA ASN A 440 -12.61 -9.55 -11.23
C ASN A 440 -11.40 -10.47 -11.35
N LEU A 441 -11.44 -11.63 -10.70
CA LEU A 441 -10.34 -12.62 -10.69
C LEU A 441 -9.94 -13.10 -12.10
N ARG A 442 -10.81 -12.87 -13.10
CA ARG A 442 -10.60 -13.25 -14.51
C ARG A 442 -10.31 -12.06 -15.40
N ALA A 443 -10.04 -10.88 -14.83
CA ALA A 443 -9.69 -9.70 -15.61
C ALA A 443 -8.54 -9.98 -16.57
N ASN A 444 -8.62 -9.41 -17.78
CA ASN A 444 -7.59 -9.60 -18.81
C ASN A 444 -6.31 -8.86 -18.43
N SER A 445 -5.37 -9.59 -17.85
CA SER A 445 -4.08 -9.06 -17.42
C SER A 445 -3.22 -8.56 -18.60
N ALA A 446 -3.31 -9.20 -19.76
CA ALA A 446 -2.55 -8.79 -20.96
C ALA A 446 -2.96 -7.41 -21.47
N ALA A 447 -4.24 -7.03 -21.32
CA ALA A 447 -4.76 -5.73 -21.72
C ALA A 447 -4.72 -4.67 -20.59
N PHE A 448 -4.18 -5.00 -19.42
CA PHE A 448 -4.20 -4.09 -18.27
C PHE A 448 -3.43 -2.80 -18.54
N LEU A 449 -2.26 -2.91 -19.18
CA LEU A 449 -1.42 -1.74 -19.47
C LEU A 449 -2.17 -0.70 -20.33
N GLU A 450 -2.89 -1.14 -21.36
CA GLU A 450 -3.69 -0.24 -22.20
C GLU A 450 -4.80 0.42 -21.39
N ARG A 451 -5.50 -0.36 -20.56
CA ARG A 451 -6.54 0.16 -19.67
C ARG A 451 -5.98 1.17 -18.68
N PHE A 452 -4.84 0.88 -18.07
CA PHE A 452 -4.17 1.78 -17.14
C PHE A 452 -3.76 3.09 -17.81
N MET A 453 -3.15 3.03 -18.99
CA MET A 453 -2.74 4.22 -19.73
C MET A 453 -3.95 5.07 -20.13
N GLY A 454 -5.05 4.45 -20.55
CA GLY A 454 -6.30 5.16 -20.83
C GLY A 454 -6.89 5.80 -19.57
N VAL A 455 -7.21 4.99 -18.57
CA VAL A 455 -7.96 5.42 -17.37
C VAL A 455 -7.14 6.34 -16.47
N TYR A 456 -5.87 6.02 -16.25
CA TYR A 456 -5.03 6.77 -15.31
C TYR A 456 -4.34 7.97 -15.93
N HIS A 457 -3.80 7.83 -17.15
CA HIS A 457 -3.07 8.89 -17.84
C HIS A 457 -3.89 9.66 -18.88
N GLY A 458 -5.11 9.21 -19.19
CA GLY A 458 -5.90 9.78 -20.29
C GLY A 458 -5.29 9.53 -21.67
N ALA A 459 -4.41 8.53 -21.78
CA ALA A 459 -3.64 8.22 -22.97
C ALA A 459 -4.15 6.94 -23.63
N TYR A 460 -5.08 7.08 -24.55
CA TYR A 460 -5.77 5.97 -25.21
C TYR A 460 -5.04 5.43 -26.46
N LYS A 461 -3.87 6.00 -26.77
CA LYS A 461 -2.98 5.54 -27.86
C LYS A 461 -1.53 5.73 -27.41
N ILE A 462 -0.92 4.68 -26.87
CA ILE A 462 0.51 4.66 -26.53
C ILE A 462 1.14 3.43 -27.18
N GLU A 463 2.15 3.67 -28.02
CA GLU A 463 3.09 2.66 -28.45
C GLU A 463 4.17 2.50 -27.36
N LEU A 464 4.03 1.51 -26.51
CA LEU A 464 5.10 1.10 -25.62
C LEU A 464 6.03 0.18 -26.40
N THR A 465 7.22 0.68 -26.71
CA THR A 465 8.28 -0.15 -27.30
C THR A 465 8.72 -1.22 -26.29
N THR A 466 8.26 -2.44 -26.49
CA THR A 466 8.63 -3.63 -25.72
C THR A 466 9.93 -4.26 -26.25
N GLY A 467 10.98 -3.48 -26.47
CA GLY A 467 12.23 -3.99 -27.04
C GLY A 467 13.10 -4.75 -26.04
N ALA A 468 13.82 -5.77 -26.53
CA ALA A 468 14.75 -6.61 -25.79
C ALA A 468 16.00 -5.88 -25.24
N GLU A 469 16.09 -4.58 -25.37
CA GLU A 469 17.21 -3.73 -24.93
C GLU A 469 17.22 -3.42 -23.43
N ARG A 470 16.47 -4.17 -22.64
CA ARG A 470 16.15 -3.94 -21.22
C ARG A 470 17.31 -3.99 -20.22
N ARG A 471 18.55 -4.26 -20.64
CA ARG A 471 19.56 -4.65 -19.63
C ARG A 471 20.53 -3.56 -19.19
N TYR A 472 20.73 -2.47 -19.92
CA TYR A 472 21.89 -1.61 -19.68
C TYR A 472 21.70 -0.10 -19.71
N ASP A 473 20.49 0.39 -20.02
CA ASP A 473 20.25 1.82 -20.00
C ASP A 473 19.13 2.17 -19.02
N TYR A 474 19.52 2.43 -17.80
CA TYR A 474 18.60 2.78 -16.73
C TYR A 474 17.79 4.05 -17.06
N TYR A 475 18.31 5.01 -17.78
CA TYR A 475 17.56 6.20 -18.22
C TYR A 475 16.44 5.86 -19.20
N LYS A 476 16.68 4.96 -20.13
CA LYS A 476 15.61 4.44 -21.01
C LYS A 476 14.60 3.64 -20.22
N LEU A 477 15.07 2.83 -19.26
CA LEU A 477 14.23 2.06 -18.36
C LEU A 477 13.31 2.98 -17.55
N MET A 478 13.84 4.04 -16.95
CA MET A 478 13.05 5.01 -16.19
C MET A 478 12.08 5.79 -17.07
N GLY A 479 12.44 6.18 -18.27
CA GLY A 479 11.54 6.82 -19.23
C GLY A 479 10.36 5.93 -19.63
N GLN A 480 10.56 4.61 -19.66
CA GLN A 480 9.49 3.65 -19.94
C GLN A 480 8.60 3.37 -18.72
N TYR A 481 9.18 3.31 -17.53
CA TYR A 481 8.43 2.97 -16.30
C TYR A 481 7.87 4.18 -15.57
N LEU A 482 8.40 5.37 -15.78
CA LEU A 482 7.93 6.56 -15.09
C LEU A 482 6.41 6.81 -15.26
N PRO A 483 5.81 6.64 -16.45
CA PRO A 483 4.36 6.70 -16.60
C PRO A 483 3.60 5.62 -15.81
N LEU A 484 4.23 4.47 -15.53
CA LEU A 484 3.60 3.39 -14.77
C LEU A 484 3.62 3.63 -13.26
N VAL A 485 4.53 4.46 -12.76
CA VAL A 485 4.66 4.68 -11.32
C VAL A 485 3.91 5.91 -10.83
N THR A 486 3.75 6.95 -11.67
CA THR A 486 3.02 8.15 -11.27
C THR A 486 2.57 9.02 -12.44
N ARG A 487 1.43 9.71 -12.28
CA ARG A 487 1.02 10.86 -13.10
C ARG A 487 1.27 12.21 -12.41
N ASN A 488 1.68 12.18 -11.15
CA ASN A 488 2.04 13.38 -10.41
C ASN A 488 3.40 13.89 -10.93
N LYS A 489 3.40 15.10 -11.50
CA LYS A 489 4.59 15.69 -12.12
C LYS A 489 5.73 15.91 -11.13
N ASP A 490 5.43 16.27 -9.89
CA ASP A 490 6.45 16.48 -8.86
C ASP A 490 7.06 15.15 -8.42
N THR A 491 6.25 14.10 -8.27
CA THR A 491 6.75 12.75 -7.98
C THR A 491 7.58 12.19 -9.12
N ALA A 492 7.13 12.36 -10.38
CA ALA A 492 7.90 11.97 -11.55
C ALA A 492 9.26 12.68 -11.59
N ARG A 493 9.27 13.99 -11.33
CA ARG A 493 10.50 14.79 -11.26
C ARG A 493 11.40 14.35 -10.10
N LEU A 494 10.84 14.04 -8.93
CA LEU A 494 11.61 13.52 -7.80
C LEU A 494 12.33 12.21 -8.15
N ILE A 495 11.63 11.27 -8.78
CA ILE A 495 12.20 9.99 -9.20
C ILE A 495 13.38 10.23 -10.16
N ASP A 496 13.21 11.10 -11.15
CA ASP A 496 14.27 11.45 -12.10
C ASP A 496 15.48 12.12 -11.42
N VAL A 497 15.22 13.10 -10.54
CA VAL A 497 16.27 13.83 -9.84
C VAL A 497 17.06 12.92 -8.89
N MET A 498 16.36 12.10 -8.12
CA MET A 498 17.03 11.13 -7.21
C MET A 498 17.89 10.15 -7.98
N TYR A 499 17.41 9.70 -9.12
CA TYR A 499 18.17 8.81 -9.97
C TYR A 499 19.43 9.47 -10.53
N ARG A 500 19.31 10.70 -11.03
CA ARG A 500 20.46 11.47 -11.52
C ARG A 500 21.47 11.74 -10.40
N GLN A 501 20.99 11.97 -9.17
CA GLN A 501 21.86 12.11 -8.00
C GLN A 501 22.62 10.80 -7.71
N GLU A 502 21.93 9.67 -7.66
CA GLU A 502 22.56 8.38 -7.43
C GLU A 502 23.60 8.04 -8.49
N TYR A 503 23.28 8.30 -9.74
CA TYR A 503 24.22 8.09 -10.84
C TYR A 503 25.46 9.00 -10.71
N ALA A 504 25.26 10.29 -10.49
CA ALA A 504 26.35 11.24 -10.33
C ALA A 504 27.24 10.90 -9.10
N ALA A 505 26.60 10.54 -7.98
CA ALA A 505 27.31 10.09 -6.79
C ALA A 505 28.07 8.78 -7.02
N SER A 506 27.50 7.82 -7.75
CA SER A 506 28.16 6.56 -8.11
C SER A 506 29.38 6.78 -8.99
N VAL A 507 29.28 7.66 -9.98
CA VAL A 507 30.40 8.01 -10.85
C VAL A 507 31.52 8.70 -10.05
N ASN A 508 31.14 9.63 -9.17
CA ASN A 508 32.11 10.30 -8.28
C ASN A 508 32.76 9.30 -7.33
N PHE A 509 31.99 8.39 -6.74
CA PHE A 509 32.52 7.37 -5.83
C PHE A 509 33.43 6.37 -6.55
N ALA A 510 33.06 5.93 -7.75
CA ALA A 510 33.90 5.03 -8.53
C ALA A 510 35.23 5.70 -8.91
N ALA A 511 35.16 6.96 -9.35
CA ALA A 511 36.35 7.78 -9.60
C ALA A 511 37.17 7.98 -8.32
N PHE A 512 36.52 8.34 -7.20
CA PHE A 512 37.11 8.53 -5.91
C PHE A 512 37.85 7.27 -5.39
N ARG A 513 37.23 6.10 -5.53
CA ARG A 513 37.85 4.84 -5.11
C ARG A 513 39.12 4.51 -5.92
N GLY A 514 39.13 4.83 -7.21
CA GLY A 514 40.31 4.71 -8.05
C GLY A 514 41.32 5.85 -7.83
N ASP A 515 40.83 7.05 -7.57
CA ASP A 515 41.57 8.29 -7.49
C ASP A 515 42.15 8.57 -6.09
N LEU A 516 41.67 7.86 -5.05
CA LEU A 516 42.25 7.91 -3.68
C LEU A 516 43.75 7.60 -3.65
N PHE A 517 44.24 6.90 -4.68
CA PHE A 517 45.64 6.50 -4.82
C PHE A 517 46.08 6.73 -6.26
N PRO A 518 46.19 8.00 -6.73
CA PRO A 518 46.71 8.26 -8.06
C PRO A 518 48.12 7.70 -8.19
N ASN A 519 48.33 6.83 -9.16
CA ASN A 519 49.61 6.15 -9.38
C ASN A 519 50.62 7.01 -10.14
N SER A 520 50.18 8.15 -10.65
CA SER A 520 51.02 9.04 -11.44
C SER A 520 50.63 10.51 -11.31
N LYS A 521 51.57 11.40 -11.63
CA LYS A 521 51.29 12.83 -11.72
C LYS A 521 50.21 13.13 -12.78
N VAL A 522 50.19 12.38 -13.87
CA VAL A 522 49.20 12.57 -14.96
C VAL A 522 47.79 12.25 -14.46
N GLU A 523 47.61 11.18 -13.68
CA GLU A 523 46.32 10.82 -13.09
C GLU A 523 45.86 11.90 -12.10
N LEU A 524 46.77 12.42 -11.25
CA LEU A 524 46.45 13.49 -10.31
C LEU A 524 46.02 14.77 -11.04
N ASP A 525 46.73 15.14 -12.11
CA ASP A 525 46.39 16.34 -12.90
C ASP A 525 45.05 16.16 -13.62
N CYS A 526 44.74 14.97 -14.15
CA CYS A 526 43.43 14.63 -14.70
C CYS A 526 42.34 14.71 -13.65
N LEU A 527 42.61 14.24 -12.43
CA LEU A 527 41.67 14.30 -11.33
C LEU A 527 41.39 15.75 -10.92
N ARG A 528 42.41 16.59 -10.81
CA ARG A 528 42.27 18.03 -10.51
C ARG A 528 41.38 18.76 -11.52
N GLU A 529 41.45 18.36 -12.79
CA GLU A 529 40.58 18.96 -13.82
C GLU A 529 39.12 18.43 -13.79
N ARG A 530 38.96 17.15 -13.49
CA ARG A 530 37.67 16.45 -13.59
C ARG A 530 36.80 16.63 -12.34
N ALA A 531 37.36 16.51 -11.14
CA ALA A 531 36.61 16.47 -9.89
C ALA A 531 35.74 17.72 -9.63
N PRO A 532 36.23 18.95 -9.84
CA PRO A 532 35.39 20.13 -9.66
C PRO A 532 34.14 20.13 -10.54
N LYS A 533 34.25 19.70 -11.82
CA LYS A 533 33.13 19.62 -12.76
C LYS A 533 32.09 18.58 -12.34
N GLN A 534 32.58 17.44 -11.82
CA GLN A 534 31.70 16.36 -11.34
C GLN A 534 30.91 16.79 -10.09
N TYR A 535 31.57 17.42 -9.12
CA TYR A 535 30.91 17.91 -7.92
C TYR A 535 29.97 19.10 -8.19
N ALA A 536 30.35 20.02 -9.07
CA ALA A 536 29.44 21.08 -9.50
C ALA A 536 28.17 20.52 -10.15
N ASN A 537 28.27 19.46 -10.94
CA ASN A 537 27.11 18.77 -11.49
C ASN A 537 26.25 18.10 -10.40
N LEU A 538 26.87 17.42 -9.45
CA LEU A 538 26.18 16.79 -8.31
C LEU A 538 25.44 17.85 -7.47
N HIS A 539 26.10 18.94 -7.10
CA HIS A 539 25.50 20.02 -6.32
C HIS A 539 24.29 20.65 -7.03
N ARG A 540 24.36 20.80 -8.36
CA ARG A 540 23.23 21.29 -9.16
C ARG A 540 22.02 20.31 -9.08
N ILE A 541 22.29 19.01 -9.15
CA ILE A 541 21.23 17.97 -9.01
C ILE A 541 20.66 17.98 -7.59
N GLU A 542 21.51 18.13 -6.58
CA GLU A 542 21.10 18.20 -5.17
C GLU A 542 20.26 19.46 -4.88
N ALA A 543 20.52 20.57 -5.55
CA ALA A 543 19.68 21.76 -5.47
C ALA A 543 18.26 21.52 -6.04
N GLU A 544 18.17 20.82 -7.19
CA GLU A 544 16.88 20.39 -7.72
C GLU A 544 16.15 19.41 -6.77
N LEU A 545 16.89 18.48 -6.15
CA LEU A 545 16.34 17.54 -5.18
C LEU A 545 15.70 18.28 -4.01
N ARG A 546 16.40 19.25 -3.42
CA ARG A 546 15.91 20.06 -2.31
C ARG A 546 14.64 20.82 -2.67
N GLU A 547 14.59 21.40 -3.85
CA GLU A 547 13.41 22.11 -4.37
C GLU A 547 12.17 21.20 -4.48
N ILE A 548 12.35 19.97 -5.00
CA ILE A 548 11.24 19.03 -5.16
C ILE A 548 10.78 18.45 -3.83
N LEU A 549 11.70 18.11 -2.94
CA LEU A 549 11.37 17.62 -1.60
C LEU A 549 10.51 18.62 -0.83
N ALA A 550 10.81 19.91 -0.93
CA ALA A 550 10.03 20.98 -0.29
C ALA A 550 8.57 21.05 -0.76
N ARG A 551 8.25 20.53 -1.95
CA ARG A 551 6.87 20.45 -2.44
C ARG A 551 6.11 19.22 -1.94
N LEU A 552 6.83 18.15 -1.61
CA LEU A 552 6.25 16.83 -1.31
C LEU A 552 6.21 16.54 0.19
N LEU A 553 7.13 17.11 0.96
CA LEU A 553 7.31 16.86 2.38
C LEU A 553 7.18 18.13 3.21
N THR A 554 7.01 17.99 4.53
CA THR A 554 7.18 19.11 5.46
C THR A 554 8.65 19.59 5.43
N PRO A 555 8.94 20.85 5.81
CA PRO A 555 10.31 21.38 5.77
C PRO A 555 11.32 20.52 6.53
N GLU A 556 10.95 20.05 7.72
CA GLU A 556 11.80 19.23 8.59
C GLU A 556 12.10 17.87 7.96
N MET A 557 11.09 17.23 7.40
CA MET A 557 11.23 15.91 6.75
C MET A 557 11.98 16.03 5.42
N ALA A 558 11.76 17.10 4.68
CA ALA A 558 12.51 17.38 3.45
C ALA A 558 14.00 17.54 3.72
N GLU A 559 14.36 18.27 4.77
CA GLU A 559 15.75 18.47 5.16
C GLU A 559 16.39 17.18 5.66
N LEU A 560 15.70 16.44 6.54
CA LEU A 560 16.18 15.16 7.04
C LEU A 560 16.45 14.17 5.90
N PHE A 561 15.53 14.06 4.96
CA PHE A 561 15.70 13.20 3.79
C PHE A 561 16.85 13.65 2.90
N PHE A 562 16.95 14.94 2.61
CA PHE A 562 18.01 15.51 1.82
C PHE A 562 19.39 15.23 2.46
N GLU A 563 19.52 15.50 3.75
CA GLU A 563 20.76 15.25 4.50
C GLU A 563 21.17 13.77 4.45
N SER A 564 20.23 12.86 4.63
CA SER A 564 20.52 11.42 4.57
C SER A 564 21.10 10.97 3.23
N ARG A 565 20.70 11.63 2.14
CA ARG A 565 21.15 11.33 0.77
C ARG A 565 22.46 12.02 0.39
N SER A 566 22.66 13.24 0.87
CA SER A 566 23.78 14.09 0.45
C SER A 566 24.99 14.00 1.39
N TYR A 567 24.79 13.55 2.63
CA TYR A 567 25.87 13.47 3.61
C TYR A 567 27.07 12.60 3.17
N PRO A 568 26.90 11.40 2.61
CA PRO A 568 28.02 10.60 2.10
C PRO A 568 28.81 11.33 1.01
N ASN A 569 28.12 12.04 0.11
CA ASN A 569 28.76 12.79 -0.97
C ASN A 569 29.66 13.92 -0.43
N ARG A 570 29.21 14.60 0.63
CA ARG A 570 30.01 15.63 1.30
C ARG A 570 31.26 15.08 2.02
N LEU A 571 31.16 13.86 2.57
CA LEU A 571 32.30 13.18 3.14
C LEU A 571 33.36 12.87 2.07
N TYR A 572 32.94 12.32 0.94
CA TYR A 572 33.87 12.03 -0.16
C TYR A 572 34.43 13.29 -0.78
N GLN A 573 33.66 14.34 -0.94
CA GLN A 573 34.14 15.62 -1.43
C GLN A 573 35.25 16.17 -0.53
N ARG A 574 35.03 16.21 0.79
CA ARG A 574 36.05 16.71 1.75
C ARG A 574 37.33 15.89 1.70
N GLU A 575 37.23 14.57 1.58
CA GLU A 575 38.43 13.73 1.47
C GLU A 575 39.19 13.97 0.15
N LEU A 576 38.45 14.17 -0.93
CA LEU A 576 39.06 14.47 -2.23
C LEU A 576 39.66 15.86 -2.26
N GLU A 577 39.06 16.88 -1.64
CA GLU A 577 39.64 18.21 -1.45
C GLU A 577 40.97 18.13 -0.70
N ARG A 578 41.03 17.30 0.34
CA ARG A 578 42.27 17.05 1.08
C ARG A 578 43.36 16.42 0.21
N ILE A 579 43.01 15.45 -0.63
CA ILE A 579 43.95 14.77 -1.54
C ILE A 579 44.45 15.73 -2.61
N LEU A 580 43.56 16.54 -3.14
CA LEU A 580 43.89 17.51 -4.20
C LEU A 580 44.53 18.79 -3.66
N GLU A 581 44.46 19.01 -2.34
CA GLU A 581 44.89 20.25 -1.68
C GLU A 581 44.21 21.51 -2.28
N MET A 582 42.95 21.36 -2.72
CA MET A 582 42.15 22.43 -3.31
C MET A 582 40.65 22.19 -3.07
N PRO A 583 39.84 23.24 -2.87
CA PRO A 583 38.39 23.10 -2.73
C PRO A 583 37.73 22.64 -4.05
N LEU A 584 36.76 21.78 -3.92
CA LEU A 584 35.87 21.37 -5.00
C LEU A 584 34.58 22.17 -4.88
N ALA A 585 34.50 23.29 -5.56
CA ALA A 585 33.41 24.25 -5.47
C ALA A 585 32.00 23.64 -5.70
#